data_d1ea007d325b73983b2e5997ad65962c
#
_entry.id   d1ea007d325b73983b2e5997ad65962c
#
_cell.length_a   1.000
_cell.length_b   1.000
_cell.length_c   1.000
_cell.angle_alpha   90.00
_cell.angle_beta   90.00
_cell.angle_gamma   90.00
#
_symmetry.space_group_name_H-M   'P 1'
#
loop_
_entity.id
_entity.type
_entity.pdbx_description
1 polymer ?
#
loop_
_entity_poly.entity_id
_entity_poly.type
_entity_poly.pdbx_seq_one_letter_code
_entity_poly.pdbx_strand_id
1 'polypeptide(L)'
;MSSQPLRLAVLSDLHANLAALAAVSEDLRLREAQRVLVLGDLVGYLTRPNQVAAWVAQQGWECIAGNYDLAVLAGGRQGVDRFLKPGIGPEPLAVFHWTEAAVDADTRAFLATLPQRRSLDLAGRRILAVHGSPDQVRQYVWPDHPRPELEAWLAREQADLLLMGHTHQPFVARLAGGGLALNPGSVGYPKDGDPRASYALVELGREVAVEIIRVAYDVSAEADRLSAAGLPPSGAARLLAGR
;
A
#
# COMPACT_ATOMS: atom_id res chain seq x y z
N MET A 1 2.43 -0.61 35.97
CA MET A 1 2.00 -1.75 35.14
C MET A 1 2.39 -1.39 33.72
N SER A 2 3.29 -2.12 33.09
CA SER A 2 3.67 -1.91 31.69
C SER A 2 2.47 -2.36 30.83
N SER A 3 1.75 -1.39 30.25
CA SER A 3 0.74 -1.70 29.25
C SER A 3 1.42 -2.41 28.07
N GLN A 4 0.81 -3.47 27.55
CA GLN A 4 1.30 -4.12 26.33
C GLN A 4 1.40 -3.09 25.20
N PRO A 5 2.42 -3.17 24.33
CA PRO A 5 2.54 -2.26 23.19
C PRO A 5 1.32 -2.39 22.26
N LEU A 6 0.89 -1.28 21.67
CA LEU A 6 -0.14 -1.29 20.64
C LEU A 6 0.43 -1.85 19.34
N ARG A 7 -0.20 -2.88 18.78
CA ARG A 7 0.19 -3.51 17.50
C ARG A 7 -0.59 -2.89 16.36
N LEU A 8 0.11 -2.10 15.54
CA LEU A 8 -0.39 -1.49 14.31
C LEU A 8 0.15 -2.26 13.11
N ALA A 9 -0.74 -2.86 12.33
CA ALA A 9 -0.38 -3.40 11.02
C ALA A 9 -0.46 -2.30 9.96
N VAL A 10 0.58 -2.17 9.16
CA VAL A 10 0.68 -1.22 8.06
C VAL A 10 0.76 -1.99 6.75
N LEU A 11 -0.28 -1.84 5.93
CA LEU A 11 -0.42 -2.47 4.61
C LEU A 11 -0.33 -1.39 3.53
N SER A 12 0.10 -1.75 2.33
CA SER A 12 0.12 -0.86 1.17
C SER A 12 -0.06 -1.65 -0.13
N ASP A 13 -0.48 -0.96 -1.18
CA ASP A 13 -0.42 -1.47 -2.54
C ASP A 13 -1.10 -2.85 -2.69
N LEU A 14 -2.40 -2.90 -2.33
CA LEU A 14 -3.22 -4.13 -2.35
C LEU A 14 -3.51 -4.60 -3.77
N HIS A 15 -3.61 -3.66 -4.71
CA HIS A 15 -3.69 -3.89 -6.16
C HIS A 15 -4.64 -5.02 -6.56
N ALA A 16 -5.87 -5.00 -6.04
CA ALA A 16 -6.91 -5.95 -6.40
C ALA A 16 -6.54 -7.44 -6.18
N ASN A 17 -5.54 -7.73 -5.32
CA ASN A 17 -5.09 -9.08 -4.98
C ASN A 17 -5.85 -9.63 -3.77
N LEU A 18 -7.02 -10.22 -4.04
CA LEU A 18 -7.86 -10.75 -2.97
C LEU A 18 -7.23 -11.95 -2.25
N ALA A 19 -6.46 -12.79 -2.94
CA ALA A 19 -5.84 -13.96 -2.31
C ALA A 19 -4.74 -13.54 -1.34
N ALA A 20 -3.90 -12.58 -1.73
CA ALA A 20 -2.89 -12.03 -0.84
C ALA A 20 -3.53 -11.32 0.36
N LEU A 21 -4.58 -10.51 0.13
CA LEU A 21 -5.31 -9.81 1.19
C LEU A 21 -5.94 -10.80 2.19
N ALA A 22 -6.52 -11.90 1.71
CA ALA A 22 -7.10 -12.94 2.58
C ALA A 22 -6.03 -13.62 3.45
N ALA A 23 -4.89 -13.98 2.85
CA ALA A 23 -3.77 -14.57 3.58
C ALA A 23 -3.20 -13.62 4.64
N VAL A 24 -3.00 -12.34 4.27
CA VAL A 24 -2.54 -11.30 5.21
C VAL A 24 -3.56 -11.10 6.33
N SER A 25 -4.86 -11.05 6.03
CA SER A 25 -5.91 -10.87 7.06
C SER A 25 -5.90 -12.00 8.11
N GLU A 26 -5.64 -13.23 7.70
CA GLU A 26 -5.50 -14.34 8.65
C GLU A 26 -4.22 -14.21 9.50
N ASP A 27 -3.10 -13.83 8.89
CA ASP A 27 -1.85 -13.60 9.63
C ASP A 27 -1.98 -12.44 10.64
N LEU A 28 -2.69 -11.35 10.26
CA LEU A 28 -3.01 -10.24 11.18
C LEU A 28 -3.78 -10.70 12.42
N ARG A 29 -4.75 -11.61 12.23
CA ARG A 29 -5.54 -12.19 13.32
C ARG A 29 -4.65 -13.03 14.24
N LEU A 30 -3.79 -13.88 13.67
CA LEU A 30 -2.85 -14.72 14.44
C LEU A 30 -1.83 -13.90 15.23
N ARG A 31 -1.42 -12.75 14.69
CA ARG A 31 -0.48 -11.82 15.36
C ARG A 31 -1.17 -10.80 16.26
N GLU A 32 -2.49 -10.90 16.42
CA GLU A 32 -3.29 -10.03 17.29
C GLU A 32 -3.08 -8.53 16.96
N ALA A 33 -3.06 -8.16 15.67
CA ALA A 33 -2.99 -6.78 15.24
C ALA A 33 -4.25 -6.03 15.70
N GLN A 34 -4.07 -4.99 16.50
CA GLN A 34 -5.18 -4.24 17.12
C GLN A 34 -5.69 -3.11 16.22
N ARG A 35 -4.86 -2.61 15.33
CA ARG A 35 -5.18 -1.56 14.35
C ARG A 35 -4.58 -1.94 13.01
N VAL A 36 -5.28 -1.60 11.95
CA VAL A 36 -4.81 -1.80 10.57
C VAL A 36 -4.91 -0.48 9.83
N LEU A 37 -3.83 -0.09 9.16
CA LEU A 37 -3.74 1.10 8.32
C LEU A 37 -3.29 0.70 6.92
N VAL A 38 -4.08 1.08 5.91
CA VAL A 38 -3.81 0.81 4.49
C VAL A 38 -3.35 2.09 3.81
N LEU A 39 -2.17 2.06 3.19
CA LEU A 39 -1.53 3.22 2.58
C LEU A 39 -1.93 3.44 1.10
N GLY A 40 -3.09 2.92 0.69
CA GLY A 40 -3.66 3.15 -0.65
C GLY A 40 -3.26 2.12 -1.69
N ASP A 41 -3.62 2.43 -2.93
CA ASP A 41 -3.55 1.55 -4.10
C ASP A 41 -4.29 0.22 -3.86
N LEU A 42 -5.58 0.37 -3.55
CA LEU A 42 -6.49 -0.76 -3.36
C LEU A 42 -6.75 -1.46 -4.68
N VAL A 43 -6.83 -0.69 -5.77
CA VAL A 43 -7.17 -1.17 -7.12
C VAL A 43 -5.93 -1.15 -8.03
N GLY A 44 -6.09 -1.65 -9.25
CA GLY A 44 -5.01 -1.72 -10.24
C GLY A 44 -4.29 -3.06 -10.26
N TYR A 45 -3.53 -3.27 -11.32
CA TYR A 45 -2.72 -4.44 -11.62
C TYR A 45 -3.48 -5.77 -11.70
N LEU A 46 -4.23 -6.20 -10.66
CA LEU A 46 -4.90 -7.50 -10.61
C LEU A 46 -6.42 -7.38 -10.82
N THR A 47 -7.14 -8.51 -10.66
CA THR A 47 -8.45 -8.71 -11.31
C THR A 47 -9.65 -8.57 -10.38
N ARG A 48 -9.46 -8.30 -9.08
CA ARG A 48 -10.57 -8.26 -8.12
C ARG A 48 -10.66 -6.93 -7.35
N PRO A 49 -10.75 -5.76 -8.06
CA PRO A 49 -10.72 -4.44 -7.42
C PRO A 49 -11.91 -4.24 -6.47
N ASN A 50 -13.11 -4.65 -6.88
CA ASN A 50 -14.33 -4.42 -6.09
C ASN A 50 -14.34 -5.24 -4.81
N GLN A 51 -13.89 -6.51 -4.88
CA GLN A 51 -13.81 -7.38 -3.72
C GLN A 51 -12.78 -6.90 -2.69
N VAL A 52 -11.62 -6.40 -3.15
CA VAL A 52 -10.59 -5.84 -2.26
C VAL A 52 -11.08 -4.56 -1.60
N ALA A 53 -11.69 -3.64 -2.36
CA ALA A 53 -12.25 -2.41 -1.80
C ALA A 53 -13.37 -2.70 -0.79
N ALA A 54 -14.29 -3.61 -1.13
CA ALA A 54 -15.37 -4.04 -0.23
C ALA A 54 -14.82 -4.69 1.05
N TRP A 55 -13.76 -5.51 0.94
CA TRP A 55 -13.09 -6.12 2.11
C TRP A 55 -12.59 -5.04 3.06
N VAL A 56 -11.78 -4.09 2.57
CA VAL A 56 -11.22 -3.00 3.38
C VAL A 56 -12.33 -2.18 4.06
N ALA A 57 -13.39 -1.84 3.30
CA ALA A 57 -14.55 -1.12 3.83
C ALA A 57 -15.28 -1.89 4.93
N GLN A 58 -15.54 -3.20 4.73
CA GLN A 58 -16.24 -4.06 5.70
C GLN A 58 -15.44 -4.27 6.98
N GLN A 59 -14.12 -4.35 6.91
CA GLN A 59 -13.27 -4.44 8.09
C GLN A 59 -13.19 -3.12 8.88
N GLY A 60 -13.65 -2.01 8.30
CA GLY A 60 -13.52 -0.68 8.91
C GLY A 60 -12.06 -0.25 9.09
N TRP A 61 -11.14 -0.77 8.27
CA TRP A 61 -9.73 -0.42 8.37
C TRP A 61 -9.51 1.03 7.99
N GLU A 62 -8.59 1.68 8.68
CA GLU A 62 -8.15 3.01 8.30
C GLU A 62 -7.41 2.94 6.97
N CYS A 63 -7.79 3.80 6.02
CA CYS A 63 -7.24 3.76 4.68
C CYS A 63 -7.01 5.18 4.14
N ILE A 64 -6.03 5.34 3.28
CA ILE A 64 -5.82 6.52 2.43
C ILE A 64 -5.89 6.13 0.96
N ALA A 65 -6.09 7.11 0.08
CA ALA A 65 -6.05 6.87 -1.36
C ALA A 65 -4.60 6.83 -1.87
N GLY A 66 -4.29 5.82 -2.70
CA GLY A 66 -3.07 5.79 -3.49
C GLY A 66 -3.22 6.46 -4.86
N ASN A 67 -2.14 6.49 -5.64
CA ASN A 67 -2.17 7.11 -6.96
C ASN A 67 -3.05 6.35 -7.96
N TYR A 68 -3.14 5.03 -7.84
CA TYR A 68 -3.99 4.23 -8.72
C TYR A 68 -5.48 4.43 -8.42
N ASP A 69 -5.84 4.51 -7.13
CA ASP A 69 -7.20 4.84 -6.69
C ASP A 69 -7.65 6.20 -7.24
N LEU A 70 -6.79 7.21 -7.11
CA LEU A 70 -7.02 8.57 -7.62
C LEU A 70 -7.09 8.60 -9.16
N ALA A 71 -6.27 7.79 -9.86
CA ALA A 71 -6.30 7.69 -11.31
C ALA A 71 -7.64 7.14 -11.81
N VAL A 72 -8.15 6.10 -11.17
CA VAL A 72 -9.45 5.49 -11.50
C VAL A 72 -10.61 6.46 -11.22
N LEU A 73 -10.53 7.24 -10.13
CA LEU A 73 -11.54 8.28 -9.83
C LEU A 73 -11.53 9.41 -10.85
N ALA A 74 -10.36 9.89 -11.28
CA ALA A 74 -10.24 10.94 -12.27
C ALA A 74 -10.66 10.47 -13.68
N GLY A 75 -10.42 9.20 -13.98
CA GLY A 75 -10.80 8.54 -15.22
C GLY A 75 -10.00 8.94 -16.46
N GLY A 76 -10.01 8.05 -17.45
CA GLY A 76 -9.45 8.27 -18.77
C GLY A 76 -8.05 8.91 -18.77
N ARG A 77 -7.80 9.79 -19.74
CA ARG A 77 -6.51 10.47 -19.88
C ARG A 77 -6.13 11.32 -18.68
N GLN A 78 -7.10 11.95 -18.02
CA GLN A 78 -6.83 12.78 -16.85
C GLN A 78 -6.27 11.95 -15.69
N GLY A 79 -6.79 10.74 -15.48
CA GLY A 79 -6.27 9.81 -14.47
C GLY A 79 -4.83 9.40 -14.78
N VAL A 80 -4.55 9.06 -16.04
CA VAL A 80 -3.20 8.67 -16.49
C VAL A 80 -2.21 9.81 -16.29
N ASP A 81 -2.50 10.99 -16.83
CA ASP A 81 -1.56 12.10 -16.86
C ASP A 81 -1.28 12.66 -15.45
N ARG A 82 -2.27 12.65 -14.57
CA ARG A 82 -2.17 13.26 -13.24
C ARG A 82 -1.65 12.30 -12.16
N PHE A 83 -2.05 11.05 -12.19
CA PHE A 83 -1.81 10.11 -11.08
C PHE A 83 -0.97 8.89 -11.44
N LEU A 84 -0.81 8.57 -12.73
CA LEU A 84 0.10 7.54 -13.21
C LEU A 84 1.36 8.15 -13.81
N LYS A 85 2.25 7.32 -14.33
CA LYS A 85 3.51 7.79 -14.91
C LYS A 85 3.27 8.49 -16.25
N PRO A 86 3.77 9.71 -16.49
CA PRO A 86 3.71 10.34 -17.80
C PRO A 86 4.41 9.47 -18.86
N GLY A 87 3.81 9.38 -20.05
CA GLY A 87 4.35 8.53 -21.12
C GLY A 87 4.30 7.03 -20.85
N ILE A 88 3.37 6.60 -20.01
CA ILE A 88 3.11 5.18 -19.71
C ILE A 88 2.96 4.36 -21.01
N GLY A 89 3.64 3.23 -21.07
CA GLY A 89 3.60 2.34 -22.24
C GLY A 89 2.25 1.66 -22.46
N PRO A 90 2.08 0.94 -23.60
CA PRO A 90 0.79 0.36 -23.97
C PRO A 90 0.29 -0.70 -22.98
N GLU A 91 1.16 -1.55 -22.43
CA GLU A 91 0.73 -2.61 -21.50
C GLU A 91 0.23 -2.05 -20.16
N PRO A 92 0.96 -1.17 -19.44
CA PRO A 92 0.42 -0.55 -18.22
C PRO A 92 -0.84 0.28 -18.49
N LEU A 93 -0.95 0.90 -19.66
CA LEU A 93 -2.15 1.64 -20.05
C LEU A 93 -3.34 0.69 -20.26
N ALA A 94 -3.13 -0.47 -20.87
CA ALA A 94 -4.17 -1.50 -21.01
C ALA A 94 -4.64 -2.01 -19.65
N VAL A 95 -3.72 -2.24 -18.70
CA VAL A 95 -4.05 -2.61 -17.31
C VAL A 95 -4.87 -1.52 -16.61
N PHE A 96 -4.52 -0.25 -16.81
CA PHE A 96 -5.29 0.86 -16.25
C PHE A 96 -6.72 0.89 -16.81
N HIS A 97 -6.90 0.83 -18.13
CA HIS A 97 -8.23 0.85 -18.74
C HIS A 97 -9.07 -0.36 -18.36
N TRP A 98 -8.45 -1.54 -18.24
CA TRP A 98 -9.13 -2.71 -17.72
C TRP A 98 -9.63 -2.47 -16.28
N THR A 99 -8.77 -1.95 -15.42
CA THR A 99 -9.13 -1.63 -14.02
C THR A 99 -10.25 -0.59 -13.97
N GLU A 100 -10.12 0.48 -14.75
CA GLU A 100 -11.11 1.56 -14.84
C GLU A 100 -12.51 1.04 -15.24
N ALA A 101 -12.54 0.11 -16.18
CA ALA A 101 -13.78 -0.54 -16.64
C ALA A 101 -14.34 -1.55 -15.63
N ALA A 102 -13.47 -2.21 -14.87
CA ALA A 102 -13.88 -3.23 -13.88
C ALA A 102 -14.39 -2.66 -12.57
N VAL A 103 -13.94 -1.43 -12.21
CA VAL A 103 -14.35 -0.78 -10.95
C VAL A 103 -15.79 -0.30 -11.03
N ASP A 104 -16.65 -0.86 -10.15
CA ASP A 104 -18.06 -0.54 -10.07
C ASP A 104 -18.37 0.79 -9.33
N ALA A 105 -19.65 1.16 -9.30
CA ALA A 105 -20.09 2.41 -8.69
C ALA A 105 -19.86 2.45 -7.17
N ASP A 106 -20.08 1.32 -6.48
CA ASP A 106 -19.91 1.23 -5.03
C ASP A 106 -18.43 1.37 -4.65
N THR A 107 -17.54 0.71 -5.39
CA THR A 107 -16.09 0.85 -5.22
C THR A 107 -15.65 2.28 -5.50
N ARG A 108 -16.13 2.93 -6.57
CA ARG A 108 -15.82 4.35 -6.84
C ARG A 108 -16.31 5.25 -5.71
N ALA A 109 -17.50 5.02 -5.19
CA ALA A 109 -18.03 5.78 -4.06
C ALA A 109 -17.15 5.62 -2.82
N PHE A 110 -16.72 4.39 -2.50
CA PHE A 110 -15.81 4.13 -1.37
C PHE A 110 -14.45 4.81 -1.59
N LEU A 111 -13.79 4.62 -2.74
CA LEU A 111 -12.51 5.25 -3.05
C LEU A 111 -12.58 6.79 -2.92
N ALA A 112 -13.70 7.40 -3.33
CA ALA A 112 -13.90 8.86 -3.24
C ALA A 112 -13.97 9.37 -1.79
N THR A 113 -14.23 8.52 -0.80
CA THR A 113 -14.21 8.89 0.62
C THR A 113 -12.81 8.89 1.24
N LEU A 114 -11.83 8.28 0.58
CA LEU A 114 -10.49 8.10 1.13
C LEU A 114 -9.69 9.40 1.09
N PRO A 115 -9.10 9.84 2.23
CA PRO A 115 -8.19 10.99 2.23
C PRO A 115 -6.87 10.60 1.56
N GLN A 116 -6.13 11.58 1.02
CA GLN A 116 -4.80 11.33 0.44
C GLN A 116 -3.68 11.22 1.49
N ARG A 117 -3.95 11.68 2.69
CA ARG A 117 -3.02 11.61 3.84
C ARG A 117 -3.80 11.49 5.15
N ARG A 118 -3.19 10.92 6.15
CA ARG A 118 -3.79 10.79 7.48
C ARG A 118 -2.73 11.01 8.56
N SER A 119 -3.06 11.84 9.55
CA SER A 119 -2.28 11.97 10.78
C SER A 119 -3.00 11.25 11.91
N LEU A 120 -2.26 10.47 12.69
CA LEU A 120 -2.78 9.66 13.81
C LEU A 120 -1.93 9.91 15.06
N ASP A 121 -2.60 9.99 16.20
CA ASP A 121 -1.95 9.99 17.50
C ASP A 121 -2.21 8.63 18.17
N LEU A 122 -1.21 7.75 18.19
CA LEU A 122 -1.32 6.39 18.73
C LEU A 122 -0.20 6.12 19.75
N ALA A 123 -0.57 5.68 20.94
CA ALA A 123 0.36 5.35 22.02
C ALA A 123 1.40 6.48 22.30
N GLY A 124 0.97 7.75 22.19
CA GLY A 124 1.82 8.91 22.39
C GLY A 124 2.80 9.21 21.26
N ARG A 125 2.60 8.62 20.09
CA ARG A 125 3.37 8.87 18.87
C ARG A 125 2.51 9.51 17.79
N ARG A 126 3.05 10.55 17.14
CA ARG A 126 2.42 11.18 15.97
C ARG A 126 2.88 10.48 14.70
N ILE A 127 1.94 9.93 13.97
CA ILE A 127 2.16 9.12 12.78
C ILE A 127 1.58 9.87 11.59
N LEU A 128 2.39 10.09 10.55
CA LEU A 128 1.92 10.56 9.26
C LEU A 128 1.89 9.39 8.28
N ALA A 129 0.73 9.14 7.70
CA ALA A 129 0.52 8.19 6.61
C ALA A 129 0.29 8.93 5.29
N VAL A 130 1.06 8.59 4.29
CA VAL A 130 0.96 9.07 2.90
C VAL A 130 1.21 7.90 1.96
N HIS A 131 0.76 8.00 0.69
CA HIS A 131 1.04 6.93 -0.27
C HIS A 131 2.46 7.03 -0.84
N GLY A 132 2.82 8.13 -1.49
CA GLY A 132 4.18 8.39 -2.01
C GLY A 132 5.04 9.12 -0.98
N SER A 133 4.98 10.44 -0.96
CA SER A 133 5.66 11.30 0.02
C SER A 133 4.70 12.32 0.62
N PRO A 134 5.12 13.07 1.66
CA PRO A 134 4.34 14.20 2.17
C PRO A 134 4.05 15.28 1.13
N ASP A 135 4.86 15.39 0.09
CA ASP A 135 4.77 16.42 -0.95
C ASP A 135 3.95 15.96 -2.17
N GLN A 136 4.07 14.67 -2.54
CA GLN A 136 3.47 14.16 -3.77
C GLN A 136 3.05 12.69 -3.65
N VAL A 137 1.81 12.39 -4.04
CA VAL A 137 1.25 11.02 -4.01
C VAL A 137 2.02 10.03 -4.92
N ARG A 138 2.72 10.53 -5.96
CA ARG A 138 3.48 9.72 -6.92
C ARG A 138 4.99 9.74 -6.71
N GLN A 139 5.49 10.42 -5.68
CA GLN A 139 6.93 10.46 -5.44
C GLN A 139 7.43 9.11 -4.95
N TYR A 140 8.42 8.56 -5.67
CA TYR A 140 9.09 7.34 -5.24
C TYR A 140 10.09 7.64 -4.13
N VAL A 141 9.89 7.02 -2.98
CA VAL A 141 10.81 7.08 -1.83
C VAL A 141 11.43 5.69 -1.67
N TRP A 142 12.65 5.53 -2.22
CA TRP A 142 13.35 4.27 -2.24
C TRP A 142 14.08 3.99 -0.91
N PRO A 143 14.55 2.74 -0.66
CA PRO A 143 15.31 2.41 0.57
C PRO A 143 16.56 3.25 0.81
N ASP A 144 17.19 3.73 -0.25
CA ASP A 144 18.39 4.59 -0.26
C ASP A 144 18.09 6.10 -0.30
N HIS A 145 16.83 6.48 -0.14
CA HIS A 145 16.42 7.89 -0.11
C HIS A 145 17.21 8.69 0.92
N PRO A 146 17.63 9.95 0.60
CA PRO A 146 18.44 10.77 1.50
C PRO A 146 17.83 10.95 2.89
N ARG A 147 18.51 10.49 3.91
CA ARG A 147 18.03 10.59 5.31
C ARG A 147 17.71 12.02 5.77
N PRO A 148 18.49 13.06 5.39
CA PRO A 148 18.15 14.44 5.75
C PRO A 148 16.81 14.91 5.22
N GLU A 149 16.36 14.43 4.05
CA GLU A 149 15.04 14.76 3.51
C GLU A 149 13.91 14.10 4.31
N LEU A 150 14.09 12.83 4.70
CA LEU A 150 13.14 12.13 5.60
C LEU A 150 13.04 12.85 6.97
N GLU A 151 14.14 13.31 7.53
CA GLU A 151 14.19 14.06 8.77
C GLU A 151 13.49 15.43 8.62
N ALA A 152 13.72 16.12 7.51
CA ALA A 152 13.05 17.39 7.21
C ALA A 152 11.53 17.23 7.08
N TRP A 153 11.05 16.14 6.44
CA TRP A 153 9.62 15.84 6.39
C TRP A 153 9.04 15.56 7.76
N LEU A 154 9.65 14.71 8.57
CA LEU A 154 9.19 14.43 9.93
C LEU A 154 9.12 15.71 10.79
N ALA A 155 10.14 16.55 10.72
CA ALA A 155 10.20 17.81 11.46
C ALA A 155 9.10 18.78 11.01
N ARG A 156 8.93 18.98 9.71
CA ARG A 156 7.90 19.84 9.13
C ARG A 156 6.49 19.39 9.51
N GLU A 157 6.24 18.09 9.42
CA GLU A 157 4.94 17.48 9.71
C GLU A 157 4.73 17.25 11.21
N GLN A 158 5.75 17.50 12.02
CA GLN A 158 5.77 17.23 13.46
C GLN A 158 5.41 15.77 13.79
N ALA A 159 5.87 14.84 12.98
CA ALA A 159 5.58 13.42 13.12
C ALA A 159 6.79 12.66 13.69
N ASP A 160 6.50 11.62 14.47
CA ASP A 160 7.51 10.67 14.97
C ASP A 160 7.73 9.54 13.96
N LEU A 161 6.66 9.15 13.24
CA LEU A 161 6.69 8.09 12.23
C LEU A 161 6.12 8.61 10.90
N LEU A 162 6.82 8.31 9.80
CA LEU A 162 6.37 8.54 8.43
C LEU A 162 6.15 7.18 7.75
N LEU A 163 4.90 6.88 7.39
CA LEU A 163 4.51 5.63 6.75
C LEU A 163 4.20 5.91 5.27
N MET A 164 4.86 5.18 4.37
CA MET A 164 4.81 5.38 2.91
C MET A 164 4.65 4.04 2.20
N GLY A 165 4.10 4.04 0.98
CA GLY A 165 3.96 2.89 0.10
C GLY A 165 4.59 3.13 -1.27
N HIS A 166 3.82 2.86 -2.36
CA HIS A 166 4.07 3.23 -3.75
C HIS A 166 5.25 2.54 -4.46
N THR A 167 6.39 2.34 -3.80
CA THR A 167 7.55 1.67 -4.41
C THR A 167 7.41 0.15 -4.48
N HIS A 168 6.53 -0.42 -3.64
CA HIS A 168 6.37 -1.86 -3.40
C HIS A 168 7.65 -2.53 -2.87
N GLN A 169 8.60 -1.75 -2.38
CA GLN A 169 9.85 -2.24 -1.79
C GLN A 169 9.87 -1.88 -0.31
N PRO A 170 9.91 -2.87 0.59
CA PRO A 170 9.89 -2.60 2.02
C PRO A 170 11.21 -2.04 2.50
N PHE A 171 11.13 -1.08 3.41
CA PHE A 171 12.28 -0.60 4.15
C PHE A 171 11.88 -0.01 5.51
N VAL A 172 12.83 0.02 6.43
CA VAL A 172 12.74 0.70 7.71
C VAL A 172 13.94 1.60 7.87
N ALA A 173 13.71 2.88 8.02
CA ALA A 173 14.73 3.89 8.22
C ALA A 173 14.62 4.50 9.61
N ARG A 174 15.50 4.13 10.53
CA ARG A 174 15.68 4.83 11.80
C ARG A 174 16.54 6.06 11.57
N LEU A 175 16.08 7.22 12.03
CA LEU A 175 16.71 8.51 11.77
C LEU A 175 17.43 9.00 13.03
N ALA A 176 18.46 9.82 12.84
CA ALA A 176 19.32 10.28 13.95
C ALA A 176 18.55 11.09 14.99
N GLY A 177 17.52 11.84 14.58
CA GLY A 177 16.63 12.58 15.46
C GLY A 177 15.61 11.74 16.24
N GLY A 178 15.69 10.38 16.16
CA GLY A 178 14.79 9.44 16.84
C GLY A 178 13.51 9.14 16.08
N GLY A 179 13.29 9.75 14.91
CA GLY A 179 12.17 9.48 14.04
C GLY A 179 12.33 8.17 13.24
N LEU A 180 11.23 7.71 12.62
CA LEU A 180 11.20 6.50 11.82
C LEU A 180 10.44 6.73 10.51
N ALA A 181 11.05 6.32 9.37
CA ALA A 181 10.37 6.23 8.09
C ALA A 181 10.25 4.75 7.67
N LEU A 182 9.07 4.36 7.20
CA LEU A 182 8.71 2.98 6.91
C LEU A 182 7.96 2.87 5.59
N ASN A 183 8.36 1.91 4.76
CA ASN A 183 7.53 1.37 3.68
C ASN A 183 7.28 -0.12 3.98
N PRO A 184 6.03 -0.60 4.02
CA PRO A 184 5.74 -1.99 4.32
C PRO A 184 5.95 -2.94 3.13
N GLY A 185 6.32 -2.42 1.95
CA GLY A 185 6.25 -3.14 0.68
C GLY A 185 4.83 -3.19 0.13
N SER A 186 4.51 -4.21 -0.64
CA SER A 186 3.19 -4.39 -1.23
C SER A 186 2.56 -5.71 -0.81
N VAL A 187 1.27 -5.66 -0.44
CA VAL A 187 0.47 -6.86 -0.22
C VAL A 187 0.18 -7.54 -1.55
N GLY A 188 -0.23 -6.77 -2.55
CA GLY A 188 -0.79 -7.32 -3.79
C GLY A 188 0.20 -7.55 -4.91
N TYR A 189 1.25 -6.74 -5.01
CA TYR A 189 2.18 -6.75 -6.15
C TYR A 189 3.61 -6.36 -5.75
N PRO A 190 4.33 -7.19 -4.97
CA PRO A 190 5.71 -6.92 -4.56
C PRO A 190 6.65 -6.71 -5.74
N LYS A 191 7.69 -5.85 -5.55
CA LYS A 191 8.70 -5.51 -6.58
C LYS A 191 10.14 -5.54 -6.02
N ASP A 192 10.39 -6.46 -5.12
CA ASP A 192 11.68 -6.62 -4.45
C ASP A 192 12.32 -8.02 -4.62
N GLY A 193 11.74 -8.81 -5.53
CA GLY A 193 12.22 -10.16 -5.86
C GLY A 193 11.57 -11.29 -5.03
N ASP A 194 10.68 -10.95 -4.09
CA ASP A 194 9.93 -11.93 -3.30
C ASP A 194 8.43 -11.81 -3.64
N PRO A 195 7.80 -12.83 -4.27
CA PRO A 195 6.40 -12.78 -4.67
C PRO A 195 5.40 -12.88 -3.50
N ARG A 196 5.86 -13.17 -2.28
CA ARG A 196 4.99 -13.23 -1.09
C ARG A 196 4.49 -11.83 -0.74
N ALA A 197 3.25 -11.75 -0.28
CA ALA A 197 2.69 -10.49 0.24
C ALA A 197 3.58 -9.90 1.34
N SER A 198 3.74 -8.57 1.33
CA SER A 198 4.53 -7.85 2.31
C SER A 198 3.67 -6.86 3.08
N TYR A 199 3.82 -6.84 4.42
CA TYR A 199 3.28 -5.81 5.28
C TYR A 199 4.22 -5.56 6.47
N ALA A 200 3.98 -4.49 7.24
CA ALA A 200 4.73 -4.22 8.45
C ALA A 200 3.86 -4.36 9.70
N LEU A 201 4.39 -4.98 10.76
CA LEU A 201 3.83 -4.92 12.09
C LEU A 201 4.67 -3.94 12.93
N VAL A 202 4.02 -2.89 13.42
CA VAL A 202 4.63 -1.84 14.24
C VAL A 202 4.13 -1.98 15.66
N GLU A 203 5.02 -2.26 16.61
CA GLU A 203 4.71 -2.27 18.03
C GLU A 203 5.03 -0.89 18.65
N LEU A 204 3.98 -0.18 19.04
CA LEU A 204 4.05 1.15 19.64
C LEU A 204 4.04 1.02 21.15
N GLY A 205 5.22 1.06 21.75
CA GLY A 205 5.45 1.03 23.17
C GLY A 205 6.42 2.14 23.60
N ARG A 206 7.18 1.88 24.67
CA ARG A 206 8.27 2.79 25.10
C ARG A 206 9.25 3.03 23.96
N GLU A 207 9.57 1.97 23.24
CA GLU A 207 10.31 1.99 21.98
C GLU A 207 9.40 1.52 20.85
N VAL A 208 9.72 1.94 19.64
CA VAL A 208 9.01 1.50 18.43
C VAL A 208 9.77 0.33 17.83
N ALA A 209 9.14 -0.87 17.80
CA ALA A 209 9.65 -2.00 17.07
C ALA A 209 8.91 -2.15 15.75
N VAL A 210 9.61 -2.58 14.70
CA VAL A 210 9.04 -2.82 13.36
C VAL A 210 9.56 -4.14 12.83
N GLU A 211 8.64 -4.97 12.36
CA GLU A 211 8.92 -6.21 11.65
C GLU A 211 8.27 -6.14 10.26
N ILE A 212 9.05 -6.41 9.20
CA ILE A 212 8.51 -6.63 7.86
C ILE A 212 8.15 -8.11 7.73
N ILE A 213 6.90 -8.38 7.43
CA ILE A 213 6.35 -9.74 7.41
C ILE A 213 6.06 -10.15 5.98
N ARG A 214 6.39 -11.40 5.65
CA ARG A 214 6.12 -12.02 4.36
C ARG A 214 5.11 -13.14 4.51
N VAL A 215 4.00 -13.03 3.78
CA VAL A 215 2.90 -13.99 3.83
C VAL A 215 2.77 -14.68 2.48
N ALA A 216 2.86 -16.02 2.50
CA ALA A 216 2.67 -16.83 1.30
C ALA A 216 1.17 -16.89 0.93
N TYR A 217 0.88 -16.85 -0.36
CA TYR A 217 -0.43 -17.07 -0.95
C TYR A 217 -0.26 -17.80 -2.29
N ASP A 218 -1.34 -18.21 -2.92
CA ASP A 218 -1.27 -18.87 -4.24
C ASP A 218 -1.05 -17.83 -5.36
N VAL A 219 0.22 -17.49 -5.56
CA VAL A 219 0.65 -16.54 -6.60
C VAL A 219 0.35 -17.06 -8.00
N SER A 220 0.47 -18.38 -8.21
CA SER A 220 0.23 -19.00 -9.52
C SER A 220 -1.23 -18.86 -9.93
N ALA A 221 -2.16 -19.12 -9.00
CA ALA A 221 -3.59 -18.92 -9.29
C ALA A 221 -3.92 -17.46 -9.63
N GLU A 222 -3.27 -16.48 -9.03
CA GLU A 222 -3.47 -15.07 -9.38
C GLU A 222 -2.85 -14.73 -10.75
N ALA A 223 -1.70 -15.28 -11.10
CA ALA A 223 -1.09 -15.14 -12.43
C ALA A 223 -1.99 -15.74 -13.53
N ASP A 224 -2.59 -16.91 -13.28
CA ASP A 224 -3.54 -17.54 -14.18
C ASP A 224 -4.80 -16.66 -14.38
N ARG A 225 -5.29 -16.01 -13.31
CA ARG A 225 -6.42 -15.08 -13.41
C ARG A 225 -6.11 -13.86 -14.27
N LEU A 226 -4.89 -13.31 -14.17
CA LEU A 226 -4.46 -12.21 -15.07
C LEU A 226 -4.54 -12.64 -16.52
N SER A 227 -4.04 -13.85 -16.82
CA SER A 227 -4.06 -14.41 -18.16
C SER A 227 -5.49 -14.65 -18.66
N ALA A 228 -6.36 -15.21 -17.81
CA ALA A 228 -7.77 -15.45 -18.12
C ALA A 228 -8.57 -14.16 -18.34
N ALA A 229 -8.17 -13.05 -17.71
CA ALA A 229 -8.77 -11.73 -17.90
C ALA A 229 -8.28 -11.01 -19.16
N GLY A 230 -7.39 -11.61 -19.94
CA GLY A 230 -6.81 -11.02 -21.14
C GLY A 230 -5.84 -9.86 -20.88
N LEU A 231 -5.31 -9.78 -19.65
CA LEU A 231 -4.31 -8.77 -19.29
C LEU A 231 -2.93 -9.14 -19.87
N PRO A 232 -2.03 -8.15 -20.06
CA PRO A 232 -0.72 -8.40 -20.65
C PRO A 232 0.08 -9.50 -19.91
N PRO A 233 0.68 -10.45 -20.64
CA PRO A 233 1.44 -11.57 -20.03
C PRO A 233 2.59 -11.13 -19.13
N SER A 234 3.14 -9.94 -19.37
CA SER A 234 4.21 -9.36 -18.54
C SER A 234 3.76 -9.15 -17.09
N GLY A 235 2.47 -8.88 -16.85
CA GLY A 235 1.90 -8.71 -15.52
C GLY A 235 1.98 -10.00 -14.70
N ALA A 236 1.56 -11.13 -15.27
CA ALA A 236 1.65 -12.45 -14.64
C ALA A 236 3.11 -12.86 -14.37
N ALA A 237 4.00 -12.66 -15.37
CA ALA A 237 5.42 -12.99 -15.21
C ALA A 237 6.10 -12.16 -14.09
N ARG A 238 5.77 -10.87 -13.98
CA ARG A 238 6.29 -10.00 -12.91
C ARG A 238 5.75 -10.39 -11.55
N LEU A 239 4.44 -10.72 -11.45
CA LEU A 239 3.83 -11.17 -10.20
C LEU A 239 4.52 -12.43 -9.66
N LEU A 240 4.74 -13.44 -10.53
CA LEU A 240 5.44 -14.67 -10.18
C LEU A 240 6.89 -14.43 -9.74
N ALA A 241 7.54 -13.42 -10.28
CA ALA A 241 8.93 -13.07 -9.96
C ALA A 241 9.08 -12.07 -8.81
N GLY A 242 7.98 -11.49 -8.30
CA GLY A 242 8.03 -10.40 -7.34
C GLY A 242 8.68 -9.13 -7.90
N ARG A 243 8.38 -8.72 -9.18
CA ARG A 243 9.08 -7.63 -9.89
C ARG A 243 8.13 -6.66 -10.57
#